data_ec85266ed08799e037ccd076498a09ff
#
_entry.id   ec85266ed08799e037ccd076498a09ff
#
_cell.length_a   1.000
_cell.length_b   1.000
_cell.length_c   1.000
_cell.angle_alpha   90.00
_cell.angle_beta   90.00
_cell.angle_gamma   90.00
#
_symmetry.space_group_name_H-M   'P 1'
#
loop_
_entity.id
_entity.type
_entity.pdbx_description
1 polymer ?
#
loop_
_entity_poly.entity_id
_entity_poly.type
_entity_poly.pdbx_seq_one_letter_code
_entity_poly.pdbx_strand_id
1 'polypeptide(L)'
;MKYRYYTCDVFTETRFGGNPLAVLPKAEGLSDHQMQQIAREFNFSETTFVFPARTGHTRHVRIFTPAAEIPFAGHPNVGTAFVLAAAGEFGXXCELAAPQSFSLGKTVPAELVASAVSLNRQDIVTDTHHPQICSVGLPFVFTELKDRSALERARINLSGFDALRDLGVNPQLHLYTRVSGGFDIRARMFAPLSGVPEDPATGSANCTLGGLLAHHKEESSGIFSWRIAQGVEMGRPSTLLARAEKADGTVQATWVGGSCVMVSEGFIYVD
;
A
#
# COMPACT_ATOMS: atom_id res chain seq x y z
N MET A 1 -13.32 12.94 -26.71
CA MET A 1 -14.33 12.76 -25.62
C MET A 1 -13.88 13.49 -24.35
N LYS A 2 -14.75 13.62 -23.32
CA LYS A 2 -14.48 14.42 -22.11
C LYS A 2 -14.89 13.59 -20.90
N TYR A 3 -13.96 13.34 -19.98
CA TYR A 3 -14.19 12.52 -18.80
C TYR A 3 -13.94 13.32 -17.53
N ARG A 4 -14.86 13.23 -16.58
CA ARG A 4 -14.68 13.88 -15.27
C ARG A 4 -13.69 13.08 -14.44
N TYR A 5 -12.81 13.77 -13.71
CA TYR A 5 -11.93 13.13 -12.74
C TYR A 5 -12.00 13.86 -11.40
N TYR A 6 -11.60 13.15 -10.36
CA TYR A 6 -11.34 13.70 -9.04
C TYR A 6 -9.95 13.27 -8.63
N THR A 7 -9.28 14.11 -7.81
CA THR A 7 -8.10 13.64 -7.10
C THR A 7 -8.36 13.72 -5.60
N CYS A 8 -7.82 12.76 -4.87
CA CYS A 8 -7.89 12.74 -3.42
C CYS A 8 -6.56 12.28 -2.86
N ASP A 9 -6.29 12.66 -1.62
CA ASP A 9 -5.17 12.12 -0.85
C ASP A 9 -5.73 11.06 0.09
N VAL A 10 -5.16 9.86 0.04
CA VAL A 10 -5.65 8.68 0.76
C VAL A 10 -4.76 8.44 1.99
N PHE A 11 -5.38 8.01 3.09
CA PHE A 11 -4.75 7.76 4.38
C PHE A 11 -4.26 9.04 5.07
N THR A 12 -5.03 10.10 4.92
CA THR A 12 -4.73 11.40 5.56
C THR A 12 -6.01 12.22 5.78
N GLU A 13 -5.96 13.12 6.74
CA GLU A 13 -7.00 14.13 6.95
C GLU A 13 -6.55 15.50 6.43
N THR A 14 -5.33 15.60 5.95
CA THR A 14 -4.71 16.87 5.53
C THR A 14 -4.34 16.81 4.05
N ARG A 15 -4.82 17.78 3.26
CA ARG A 15 -4.45 17.87 1.84
C ARG A 15 -2.94 17.96 1.68
N PHE A 16 -2.46 17.31 0.62
CA PHE A 16 -1.04 17.24 0.25
C PHE A 16 -0.20 16.34 1.17
N GLY A 17 -0.87 15.63 2.12
CA GLY A 17 -0.33 14.47 2.81
C GLY A 17 -0.78 13.19 2.10
N GLY A 18 -0.63 12.05 2.74
CA GLY A 18 -1.18 10.79 2.24
C GLY A 18 -0.65 10.35 0.87
N ASN A 19 -1.34 9.40 0.27
CA ASN A 19 -1.02 8.88 -1.07
C ASN A 19 -2.01 9.46 -2.08
N PRO A 20 -1.54 10.22 -3.08
CA PRO A 20 -2.43 10.84 -4.07
C PRO A 20 -3.03 9.80 -5.02
N LEU A 21 -4.30 10.00 -5.37
CA LEU A 21 -5.03 9.12 -6.28
C LEU A 21 -5.86 9.97 -7.24
N ALA A 22 -5.84 9.60 -8.51
CA ALA A 22 -6.79 10.12 -9.50
C ALA A 22 -7.86 9.06 -9.75
N VAL A 23 -9.12 9.49 -9.77
CA VAL A 23 -10.28 8.62 -9.95
C VAL A 23 -11.14 9.16 -11.11
N LEU A 24 -11.39 8.33 -12.12
CA LEU A 24 -12.38 8.61 -13.16
C LEU A 24 -13.63 7.78 -12.82
N PRO A 25 -14.67 8.41 -12.24
CA PRO A 25 -15.82 7.65 -11.71
C PRO A 25 -16.74 7.06 -12.78
N LYS A 26 -16.59 7.50 -14.03
CA LYS A 26 -17.34 6.97 -15.18
C LYS A 26 -16.37 6.87 -16.35
N ALA A 27 -15.82 5.67 -16.55
CA ALA A 27 -14.74 5.42 -17.51
C ALA A 27 -15.19 4.67 -18.76
N GLU A 28 -16.51 4.44 -18.93
CA GLU A 28 -17.02 3.70 -20.08
C GLU A 28 -16.63 4.42 -21.37
N GLY A 29 -16.15 3.64 -22.33
CA GLY A 29 -15.71 4.14 -23.63
C GLY A 29 -14.20 4.35 -23.74
N LEU A 30 -13.47 4.36 -22.64
CA LEU A 30 -12.00 4.43 -22.68
C LEU A 30 -11.41 3.07 -23.07
N SER A 31 -10.47 3.09 -23.99
CA SER A 31 -9.67 1.90 -24.34
C SER A 31 -8.55 1.69 -23.30
N ASP A 32 -7.99 0.48 -23.29
CA ASP A 32 -6.85 0.15 -22.41
C ASP A 32 -5.69 1.13 -22.63
N HIS A 33 -5.42 1.46 -23.90
CA HIS A 33 -4.34 2.38 -24.27
C HIS A 33 -4.60 3.79 -23.70
N GLN A 34 -5.84 4.28 -23.81
CA GLN A 34 -6.20 5.61 -23.30
C GLN A 34 -6.12 5.65 -21.77
N MET A 35 -6.57 4.59 -21.08
CA MET A 35 -6.44 4.51 -19.61
C MET A 35 -4.96 4.54 -19.18
N GLN A 36 -4.10 3.80 -19.90
CA GLN A 36 -2.67 3.82 -19.60
C GLN A 36 -2.05 5.20 -19.86
N GLN A 37 -2.46 5.90 -20.92
CA GLN A 37 -1.98 7.26 -21.19
C GLN A 37 -2.41 8.24 -20.09
N ILE A 38 -3.67 8.15 -19.65
CA ILE A 38 -4.22 9.00 -18.58
C ILE A 38 -3.43 8.73 -17.27
N ALA A 39 -3.15 7.47 -16.95
CA ALA A 39 -2.38 7.14 -15.75
C ALA A 39 -0.97 7.73 -15.80
N ARG A 40 -0.33 7.71 -16.97
CA ARG A 40 0.99 8.35 -17.17
C ARG A 40 0.92 9.86 -17.02
N GLU A 41 -0.15 10.47 -17.54
CA GLU A 41 -0.32 11.93 -17.48
C GLU A 41 -0.49 12.44 -16.05
N PHE A 42 -1.31 11.75 -15.23
CA PHE A 42 -1.42 12.07 -13.81
C PHE A 42 -0.11 11.82 -13.07
N ASN A 43 0.57 10.74 -13.43
CA ASN A 43 1.86 10.36 -12.85
C ASN A 43 1.83 10.19 -11.33
N PHE A 44 0.68 9.82 -10.78
CA PHE A 44 0.55 9.34 -9.41
C PHE A 44 0.93 7.86 -9.37
N SER A 45 1.18 7.31 -8.18
CA SER A 45 1.49 5.87 -8.08
C SER A 45 0.41 5.03 -8.75
N GLU A 46 -0.87 5.41 -8.62
CA GLU A 46 -1.96 4.77 -9.36
C GLU A 46 -3.05 5.76 -9.74
N THR A 47 -3.81 5.36 -10.77
CA THR A 47 -5.04 6.02 -11.23
C THR A 47 -6.11 4.94 -11.37
N THR A 48 -7.35 5.25 -10.97
CA THR A 48 -8.45 4.29 -11.06
C THR A 48 -9.52 4.71 -12.06
N PHE A 49 -10.08 3.70 -12.72
CA PHE A 49 -11.12 3.84 -13.73
C PHE A 49 -12.30 2.99 -13.29
N VAL A 50 -13.47 3.65 -13.08
CA VAL A 50 -14.64 3.00 -12.52
C VAL A 50 -15.65 2.71 -13.63
N PHE A 51 -16.16 1.50 -13.63
CA PHE A 51 -17.13 0.99 -14.58
C PHE A 51 -18.38 0.49 -13.86
N PRO A 52 -19.52 0.36 -14.55
CA PRO A 52 -20.68 -0.31 -13.99
C PRO A 52 -20.32 -1.70 -13.45
N ALA A 53 -21.08 -2.14 -12.46
CA ALA A 53 -20.87 -3.47 -11.85
C ALA A 53 -21.00 -4.55 -12.93
N ARG A 54 -20.20 -5.58 -12.82
CA ARG A 54 -20.40 -6.81 -13.61
C ARG A 54 -21.52 -7.58 -12.92
N THR A 55 -21.29 -8.58 -12.14
CA THR A 55 -22.37 -9.32 -11.46
C THR A 55 -22.14 -9.31 -9.94
N GLY A 56 -23.19 -9.06 -9.18
CA GLY A 56 -23.19 -9.21 -7.73
C GLY A 56 -22.38 -8.20 -6.94
N HIS A 57 -21.89 -7.14 -7.59
CA HIS A 57 -21.06 -6.10 -6.96
C HIS A 57 -21.58 -4.71 -7.28
N THR A 58 -21.06 -3.67 -6.62
CA THR A 58 -21.53 -2.30 -6.82
C THR A 58 -20.83 -1.64 -7.99
N ARG A 59 -19.53 -1.84 -8.13
CA ARG A 59 -18.72 -1.24 -9.22
C ARG A 59 -17.61 -2.21 -9.62
N HIS A 60 -17.11 -2.03 -10.85
CA HIS A 60 -15.89 -2.67 -11.34
C HIS A 60 -14.83 -1.57 -11.47
N VAL A 61 -13.68 -1.77 -10.82
CA VAL A 61 -12.59 -0.79 -10.80
C VAL A 61 -11.36 -1.39 -11.47
N ARG A 62 -10.76 -0.63 -12.39
CA ARG A 62 -9.48 -0.97 -13.00
C ARG A 62 -8.42 -0.02 -12.46
N ILE A 63 -7.23 -0.53 -12.18
CA ILE A 63 -6.16 0.20 -11.49
C ILE A 63 -4.92 0.20 -12.38
N PHE A 64 -4.40 1.39 -12.65
CA PHE A 64 -3.22 1.56 -13.51
C PHE A 64 -2.14 2.34 -12.77
N THR A 65 -0.93 1.80 -12.77
CA THR A 65 0.29 2.58 -12.49
C THR A 65 0.68 3.35 -13.75
N PRO A 66 1.63 4.28 -13.71
CA PRO A 66 2.14 4.89 -14.94
C PRO A 66 2.71 3.88 -15.95
N ALA A 67 3.09 2.68 -15.49
CA ALA A 67 3.73 1.66 -16.35
C ALA A 67 2.76 0.59 -16.85
N ALA A 68 1.78 0.17 -16.05
CA ALA A 68 0.95 -1.00 -16.39
C ALA A 68 -0.32 -1.05 -15.55
N GLU A 69 -1.31 -1.80 -16.04
CA GLU A 69 -2.47 -2.18 -15.23
C GLU A 69 -2.06 -3.20 -14.16
N ILE A 70 -2.61 -3.08 -12.96
CA ILE A 70 -2.37 -4.01 -11.87
C ILE A 70 -3.70 -4.54 -11.31
N PRO A 71 -3.72 -5.81 -10.86
CA PRO A 71 -4.99 -6.43 -10.45
C PRO A 71 -5.52 -5.95 -9.09
N PHE A 72 -4.65 -5.37 -8.26
CA PHE A 72 -5.05 -4.98 -6.91
C PHE A 72 -4.04 -3.97 -6.33
N ALA A 73 -4.56 -2.98 -5.59
CA ALA A 73 -3.75 -2.09 -4.76
C ALA A 73 -4.63 -1.54 -3.62
N GLY A 74 -4.01 -1.24 -2.49
CA GLY A 74 -4.74 -0.86 -1.27
C GLY A 74 -5.33 0.53 -1.35
N HIS A 75 -4.45 1.57 -1.48
CA HIS A 75 -4.95 2.95 -1.43
C HIS A 75 -5.88 3.28 -2.60
N PRO A 76 -5.70 2.74 -3.83
CA PRO A 76 -6.63 3.05 -4.91
C PRO A 76 -8.06 2.58 -4.62
N ASN A 77 -8.23 1.44 -3.97
CA ASN A 77 -9.57 0.96 -3.62
C ASN A 77 -10.20 1.82 -2.53
N VAL A 78 -9.44 2.16 -1.48
CA VAL A 78 -9.95 3.03 -0.40
C VAL A 78 -10.31 4.42 -0.94
N GLY A 79 -9.43 5.02 -1.75
CA GLY A 79 -9.66 6.35 -2.32
C GLY A 79 -10.81 6.37 -3.32
N THR A 80 -10.95 5.31 -4.15
CA THR A 80 -12.08 5.22 -5.08
C THR A 80 -13.40 5.13 -4.32
N ALA A 81 -13.46 4.29 -3.28
CA ALA A 81 -14.66 4.20 -2.45
C ALA A 81 -15.00 5.55 -1.81
N PHE A 82 -13.98 6.27 -1.30
CA PHE A 82 -14.15 7.60 -0.74
C PHE A 82 -14.72 8.59 -1.77
N VAL A 83 -14.15 8.64 -2.99
CA VAL A 83 -14.63 9.55 -4.05
C VAL A 83 -16.08 9.23 -4.41
N LEU A 84 -16.43 7.95 -4.57
CA LEU A 84 -17.80 7.55 -4.89
C LEU A 84 -18.76 7.89 -3.74
N ALA A 85 -18.33 7.73 -2.49
CA ALA A 85 -19.11 8.12 -1.32
C ALA A 85 -19.33 9.64 -1.28
N ALA A 86 -18.29 10.42 -1.55
CA ALA A 86 -18.39 11.88 -1.60
C ALA A 86 -19.30 12.36 -2.75
N ALA A 87 -19.39 11.58 -3.82
CA ALA A 87 -20.31 11.83 -4.92
C ALA A 87 -21.75 11.37 -4.62
N GLY A 88 -22.01 10.86 -3.42
CA GLY A 88 -23.35 10.44 -2.98
C GLY A 88 -23.75 9.03 -3.38
N GLU A 89 -22.80 8.21 -3.83
CA GLU A 89 -23.13 6.86 -4.30
C GLU A 89 -23.11 5.81 -3.16
N PHE A 90 -22.38 6.07 -2.04
CA PHE A 90 -22.26 5.15 -0.89
C PHE A 90 -22.28 5.93 0.43
N GLY A 91 -22.40 5.20 1.51
CA GLY A 91 -22.10 5.76 2.84
C GLY A 91 -20.58 5.81 3.09
N UNK A 92 -20.21 6.63 4.08
CA UNK A 92 -18.84 7.01 4.30
C UNK A 92 -17.99 6.10 5.10
N UNK A 93 -17.61 5.18 5.44
CA UNK A 93 -16.61 4.37 6.03
C UNK A 93 -16.01 3.49 5.00
N CYS A 94 -14.68 3.74 4.80
CA CYS A 94 -13.98 3.00 3.75
C CYS A 94 -12.88 2.15 4.38
N GLU A 95 -13.11 0.86 4.43
CA GLU A 95 -12.12 -0.13 4.86
C GLU A 95 -12.00 -1.19 3.78
N LEU A 96 -10.79 -1.57 3.43
CA LEU A 96 -10.50 -2.59 2.43
C LEU A 96 -10.19 -3.90 3.12
N ALA A 97 -10.97 -4.93 2.83
CA ALA A 97 -10.63 -6.30 3.20
C ALA A 97 -9.61 -6.85 2.19
N ALA A 98 -8.63 -7.59 2.67
CA ALA A 98 -7.65 -8.22 1.79
C ALA A 98 -8.32 -9.19 0.82
N PRO A 99 -7.89 -9.22 -0.45
CA PRO A 99 -8.52 -10.10 -1.44
C PRO A 99 -8.14 -11.58 -1.28
N GLN A 100 -7.05 -11.85 -0.57
CA GLN A 100 -6.57 -13.22 -0.36
C GLN A 100 -6.21 -13.42 1.12
N SER A 101 -6.22 -14.66 1.55
CA SER A 101 -5.79 -15.05 2.90
C SER A 101 -4.30 -14.69 3.08
N PHE A 102 -3.95 -14.36 4.31
CA PHE A 102 -2.54 -14.07 4.67
C PHE A 102 -1.69 -15.32 4.41
N SER A 103 -0.54 -15.11 3.76
CA SER A 103 0.41 -16.20 3.48
C SER A 103 1.82 -15.78 3.81
N LEU A 104 2.59 -16.73 4.35
CA LEU A 104 4.03 -16.59 4.61
C LEU A 104 4.79 -17.24 3.46
N GLY A 105 5.75 -16.52 2.89
CA GLY A 105 6.69 -17.05 1.92
C GLY A 105 8.05 -17.36 2.57
N LYS A 106 9.10 -17.38 1.77
CA LYS A 106 10.45 -17.65 2.27
C LYS A 106 11.03 -16.44 3.01
N THR A 107 11.99 -16.71 3.89
CA THR A 107 12.78 -15.64 4.52
C THR A 107 13.84 -15.14 3.53
N VAL A 108 14.29 -13.90 3.77
CA VAL A 108 15.33 -13.25 2.96
C VAL A 108 16.51 -12.94 3.88
N PRO A 109 17.76 -13.20 3.47
CA PRO A 109 18.91 -12.86 4.33
C PRO A 109 18.93 -11.37 4.69
N ALA A 110 19.09 -11.10 5.98
CA ALA A 110 19.05 -9.73 6.50
C ALA A 110 20.16 -8.85 5.91
N GLU A 111 21.31 -9.46 5.59
CA GLU A 111 22.45 -8.77 4.98
C GLU A 111 22.09 -8.20 3.60
N LEU A 112 21.31 -8.96 2.82
CA LEU A 112 20.88 -8.53 1.49
C LEU A 112 19.87 -7.39 1.58
N VAL A 113 18.92 -7.50 2.52
CA VAL A 113 17.97 -6.40 2.75
C VAL A 113 18.70 -5.14 3.23
N ALA A 114 19.62 -5.29 4.20
CA ALA A 114 20.40 -4.16 4.69
C ALA A 114 21.16 -3.47 3.55
N SER A 115 21.81 -4.26 2.70
CA SER A 115 22.51 -3.73 1.52
C SER A 115 21.57 -2.97 0.58
N ALA A 116 20.38 -3.51 0.32
CA ALA A 116 19.41 -2.89 -0.61
C ALA A 116 18.94 -1.52 -0.12
N VAL A 117 18.95 -1.28 1.20
CA VAL A 117 18.49 -0.02 1.76
C VAL A 117 19.60 0.78 2.46
N SER A 118 20.87 0.48 2.15
CA SER A 118 22.06 1.22 2.65
C SER A 118 22.13 1.26 4.18
N LEU A 119 21.76 0.16 4.82
CA LEU A 119 21.83 -0.01 6.28
C LEU A 119 22.87 -1.07 6.65
N ASN A 120 23.18 -1.15 7.94
CA ASN A 120 24.01 -2.24 8.48
C ASN A 120 23.13 -3.41 8.90
N ARG A 121 23.70 -4.62 8.92
CA ARG A 121 22.99 -5.82 9.39
C ARG A 121 22.41 -5.61 10.80
N GLN A 122 23.16 -4.90 11.68
CA GLN A 122 22.76 -4.64 13.06
C GLN A 122 21.56 -3.67 13.18
N ASP A 123 21.17 -3.01 12.10
CA ASP A 123 19.97 -2.17 12.10
C ASP A 123 18.68 -3.00 11.93
N ILE A 124 18.82 -4.29 11.54
CA ILE A 124 17.68 -5.20 11.31
C ILE A 124 17.50 -6.11 12.53
N VAL A 125 16.28 -6.12 13.06
CA VAL A 125 15.87 -7.00 14.16
C VAL A 125 15.41 -8.34 13.56
N THR A 126 15.82 -9.44 14.19
CA THR A 126 15.41 -10.78 13.75
C THR A 126 14.85 -11.62 14.90
N ASP A 127 14.63 -11.01 16.06
CA ASP A 127 14.16 -11.73 17.25
C ASP A 127 12.71 -12.17 17.09
N THR A 128 11.87 -11.35 16.44
CA THR A 128 10.46 -11.69 16.16
C THR A 128 10.35 -12.52 14.88
N HIS A 129 11.00 -12.03 13.81
CA HIS A 129 11.05 -12.74 12.53
C HIS A 129 12.22 -12.23 11.68
N HIS A 130 12.75 -13.09 10.84
CA HIS A 130 13.72 -12.69 9.81
C HIS A 130 12.99 -11.85 8.75
N PRO A 131 13.72 -11.07 7.92
CA PRO A 131 13.07 -10.47 6.76
C PRO A 131 12.25 -11.54 6.03
N GLN A 132 10.94 -11.28 5.84
CA GLN A 132 9.96 -12.31 5.53
C GLN A 132 9.10 -11.87 4.37
N ILE A 133 9.00 -12.71 3.34
CA ILE A 133 8.04 -12.48 2.27
C ILE A 133 6.66 -12.83 2.81
N CYS A 134 5.71 -11.91 2.70
CA CYS A 134 4.31 -12.16 3.06
C CYS A 134 3.41 -11.53 2.02
N SER A 135 2.18 -12.05 1.92
CA SER A 135 1.20 -11.57 0.94
C SER A 135 -0.23 -11.72 1.45
N VAL A 136 -1.08 -10.79 1.03
CA VAL A 136 -2.55 -10.93 1.07
C VAL A 136 -3.13 -10.62 -0.33
N GLY A 137 -2.31 -10.83 -1.36
CA GLY A 137 -2.64 -10.55 -2.76
C GLY A 137 -1.42 -10.08 -3.54
N LEU A 138 -0.59 -9.23 -2.93
CA LEU A 138 0.69 -8.79 -3.48
C LEU A 138 1.79 -9.13 -2.46
N PRO A 139 2.92 -9.72 -2.92
CA PRO A 139 4.00 -10.06 -2.00
C PRO A 139 4.93 -8.89 -1.74
N PHE A 140 5.33 -8.73 -0.47
CA PHE A 140 6.32 -7.75 -0.02
C PHE A 140 7.32 -8.45 0.90
N VAL A 141 8.52 -7.90 1.02
CA VAL A 141 9.52 -8.34 2.00
C VAL A 141 9.39 -7.44 3.24
N PHE A 142 8.93 -7.98 4.34
CA PHE A 142 8.77 -7.25 5.61
C PHE A 142 10.02 -7.36 6.45
N THR A 143 10.50 -6.23 6.94
CA THR A 143 11.74 -6.18 7.73
C THR A 143 11.56 -5.24 8.91
N GLU A 144 11.72 -5.76 10.11
CA GLU A 144 11.69 -4.96 11.35
C GLU A 144 13.06 -4.31 11.56
N LEU A 145 13.07 -3.00 11.76
CA LEU A 145 14.28 -2.24 12.08
C LEU A 145 14.30 -1.91 13.57
N LYS A 146 15.50 -1.80 14.13
CA LYS A 146 15.71 -1.65 15.57
C LYS A 146 15.11 -0.36 16.14
N ASP A 147 15.06 0.72 15.34
CA ASP A 147 14.59 2.01 15.84
C ASP A 147 14.25 2.96 14.68
N ARG A 148 13.64 4.07 15.05
CA ARG A 148 13.25 5.15 14.12
C ARG A 148 14.46 5.71 13.35
N SER A 149 15.61 5.84 14.01
CA SER A 149 16.82 6.38 13.37
C SER A 149 17.28 5.48 12.22
N ALA A 150 17.22 4.16 12.39
CA ALA A 150 17.54 3.22 11.30
C ALA A 150 16.57 3.42 10.13
N LEU A 151 15.27 3.54 10.42
CA LEU A 151 14.25 3.76 9.39
C LEU A 151 14.51 5.07 8.63
N GLU A 152 14.83 6.15 9.34
CA GLU A 152 15.10 7.47 8.74
C GLU A 152 16.36 7.47 7.86
N ARG A 153 17.36 6.63 8.19
CA ARG A 153 18.60 6.53 7.41
C ARG A 153 18.47 5.68 6.15
N ALA A 154 17.44 4.84 6.05
CA ALA A 154 17.31 3.93 4.91
C ALA A 154 17.29 4.71 3.58
N ARG A 155 18.10 4.26 2.62
CA ARG A 155 18.21 4.85 1.29
C ARG A 155 18.33 3.75 0.26
N ILE A 156 17.72 3.93 -0.88
CA ILE A 156 17.75 2.95 -1.98
C ILE A 156 19.18 2.76 -2.48
N ASN A 157 19.59 1.50 -2.57
CA ASN A 157 20.81 1.07 -3.27
C ASN A 157 20.39 0.11 -4.37
N LEU A 158 20.34 0.59 -5.60
CA LEU A 158 19.82 -0.18 -6.74
C LEU A 158 20.54 -1.52 -6.93
N SER A 159 21.88 -1.56 -6.70
CA SER A 159 22.63 -2.81 -6.83
C SER A 159 22.12 -3.87 -5.84
N GLY A 160 21.72 -3.45 -4.63
CA GLY A 160 21.14 -4.36 -3.65
C GLY A 160 19.76 -4.85 -4.07
N PHE A 161 18.95 -3.97 -4.68
CA PHE A 161 17.65 -4.36 -5.22
C PHE A 161 17.80 -5.35 -6.38
N ASP A 162 18.79 -5.12 -7.26
CA ASP A 162 19.09 -6.05 -8.35
C ASP A 162 19.51 -7.42 -7.80
N ALA A 163 20.35 -7.44 -6.76
CA ALA A 163 20.77 -8.68 -6.12
C ALA A 163 19.59 -9.47 -5.54
N LEU A 164 18.62 -8.79 -4.95
CA LEU A 164 17.39 -9.44 -4.46
C LEU A 164 16.58 -10.04 -5.61
N ARG A 165 16.40 -9.27 -6.70
CA ARG A 165 15.68 -9.75 -7.89
C ARG A 165 16.38 -10.98 -8.50
N ASP A 166 17.70 -10.97 -8.57
CA ASP A 166 18.47 -12.05 -9.18
C ASP A 166 18.38 -13.34 -8.36
N LEU A 167 18.02 -13.24 -7.07
CA LEU A 167 17.71 -14.40 -6.21
C LEU A 167 16.24 -14.82 -6.29
N GLY A 168 15.47 -14.23 -7.20
CA GLY A 168 14.06 -14.54 -7.36
C GLY A 168 13.17 -13.97 -6.27
N VAL A 169 13.65 -12.92 -5.59
CA VAL A 169 12.85 -12.19 -4.58
C VAL A 169 12.21 -10.99 -5.27
N ASN A 170 10.89 -10.86 -5.19
CA ASN A 170 10.24 -9.62 -5.63
C ASN A 170 10.70 -8.50 -4.68
N PRO A 171 11.50 -7.53 -5.17
CA PRO A 171 12.15 -6.57 -4.28
C PRO A 171 11.26 -5.36 -3.96
N GLN A 172 10.10 -5.63 -3.38
CA GLN A 172 9.23 -4.62 -2.77
C GLN A 172 9.46 -4.70 -1.27
N LEU A 173 10.26 -3.78 -0.73
CA LEU A 173 10.71 -3.83 0.67
C LEU A 173 9.84 -2.94 1.53
N HIS A 174 9.17 -3.52 2.52
CA HIS A 174 8.40 -2.80 3.53
C HIS A 174 9.16 -2.84 4.85
N LEU A 175 9.84 -1.73 5.15
CA LEU A 175 10.61 -1.57 6.39
C LEU A 175 9.69 -0.98 7.46
N TYR A 176 9.81 -1.47 8.69
CA TYR A 176 9.01 -0.91 9.78
C TYR A 176 9.78 -0.96 11.10
N THR A 177 9.37 -0.13 12.04
CA THR A 177 9.86 -0.15 13.41
C THR A 177 8.71 0.15 14.36
N ARG A 178 8.76 -0.40 15.57
CA ARG A 178 7.79 -0.11 16.62
C ARG A 178 8.08 1.26 17.20
N VAL A 179 7.03 2.01 17.47
CA VAL A 179 7.15 3.36 18.03
C VAL A 179 6.12 3.55 19.15
N SER A 180 6.20 4.68 19.82
CA SER A 180 5.24 5.08 20.85
C SER A 180 4.79 6.51 20.58
N GLY A 181 3.76 6.97 21.28
CA GLY A 181 3.28 8.36 21.17
C GLY A 181 2.24 8.57 20.09
N GLY A 182 1.25 7.70 20.01
CA GLY A 182 0.10 7.88 19.13
C GLY A 182 0.08 7.00 17.90
N PHE A 183 1.19 6.34 17.60
CA PHE A 183 1.29 5.30 16.58
C PHE A 183 1.95 4.07 17.21
N ASP A 184 1.64 2.90 16.67
CA ASP A 184 2.27 1.63 17.08
C ASP A 184 3.49 1.35 16.22
N ILE A 185 3.44 1.79 14.96
CA ILE A 185 4.42 1.44 13.93
C ILE A 185 4.74 2.68 13.10
N ARG A 186 6.01 2.80 12.69
CA ARG A 186 6.42 3.71 11.62
C ARG A 186 7.02 2.87 10.50
N ALA A 187 6.64 3.17 9.26
CA ALA A 187 7.00 2.32 8.12
C ALA A 187 7.43 3.14 6.89
N ARG A 188 8.20 2.50 6.01
CA ARG A 188 8.56 3.01 4.68
C ARG A 188 8.50 1.87 3.68
N MET A 189 8.05 2.13 2.45
CA MET A 189 7.97 1.10 1.41
C MET A 189 8.75 1.53 0.17
N PHE A 190 9.65 0.67 -0.28
CA PHE A 190 10.54 0.92 -1.42
C PHE A 190 10.31 -0.12 -2.51
N ALA A 191 10.08 0.34 -3.74
CA ALA A 191 9.90 -0.54 -4.91
C ALA A 191 10.50 0.11 -6.17
N PRO A 192 11.81 0.45 -6.15
CA PRO A 192 12.41 1.20 -7.27
C PRO A 192 12.38 0.44 -8.61
N LEU A 193 12.43 -0.89 -8.58
CA LEU A 193 12.39 -1.68 -9.82
C LEU A 193 10.98 -1.78 -10.40
N SER A 194 9.96 -1.30 -9.66
CA SER A 194 8.57 -1.24 -10.13
C SER A 194 8.17 0.18 -10.58
N GLY A 195 9.13 1.11 -10.63
CA GLY A 195 8.87 2.49 -11.04
C GLY A 195 8.38 3.41 -9.91
N VAL A 196 8.33 2.89 -8.68
CA VAL A 196 7.92 3.66 -7.50
C VAL A 196 9.08 3.60 -6.50
N PRO A 197 10.04 4.54 -6.56
CA PRO A 197 11.18 4.49 -5.64
C PRO A 197 10.76 4.34 -4.19
N GLU A 198 9.85 5.20 -3.72
CA GLU A 198 9.26 5.09 -2.39
C GLU A 198 7.78 5.47 -2.49
N ASP A 199 6.93 4.79 -1.74
CA ASP A 199 5.49 5.01 -1.75
C ASP A 199 5.03 5.62 -0.41
N PRO A 200 4.27 6.73 -0.42
CA PRO A 200 3.92 7.42 0.83
C PRO A 200 2.89 6.70 1.70
N ALA A 201 2.07 5.81 1.12
CA ALA A 201 1.12 5.03 1.94
C ALA A 201 0.67 3.79 1.18
N THR A 202 1.19 2.64 1.58
CA THR A 202 1.00 1.37 0.88
C THR A 202 -0.05 0.53 1.62
N GLY A 203 -1.31 0.71 1.24
CA GLY A 203 -2.42 0.00 1.89
C GLY A 203 -2.23 -1.51 1.89
N SER A 204 -1.88 -2.10 0.75
CA SER A 204 -1.70 -3.55 0.62
C SER A 204 -0.57 -4.08 1.51
N ALA A 205 0.57 -3.35 1.59
CA ALA A 205 1.67 -3.77 2.46
C ALA A 205 1.28 -3.65 3.93
N ASN A 206 0.62 -2.56 4.33
CA ASN A 206 0.23 -2.39 5.73
C ASN A 206 -0.89 -3.37 6.14
N CYS A 207 -1.78 -3.72 5.22
CA CYS A 207 -2.75 -4.79 5.42
C CYS A 207 -2.04 -6.13 5.69
N THR A 208 -1.01 -6.44 4.88
CA THR A 208 -0.20 -7.64 5.04
C THR A 208 0.62 -7.60 6.34
N LEU A 209 1.17 -6.43 6.69
CA LEU A 209 1.91 -6.24 7.95
C LEU A 209 1.02 -6.57 9.15
N GLY A 210 -0.25 -6.14 9.13
CA GLY A 210 -1.21 -6.51 10.16
C GLY A 210 -1.32 -8.03 10.32
N GLY A 211 -1.36 -8.76 9.20
CA GLY A 211 -1.36 -10.22 9.22
C GLY A 211 -0.09 -10.82 9.81
N LEU A 212 1.07 -10.29 9.41
CA LEU A 212 2.36 -10.77 9.93
C LEU A 212 2.47 -10.54 11.45
N LEU A 213 2.10 -9.35 11.91
CA LEU A 213 2.16 -9.03 13.34
C LEU A 213 1.19 -9.89 14.14
N ALA A 214 -0.03 -10.13 13.64
CA ALA A 214 -1.00 -11.02 14.29
C ALA A 214 -0.49 -12.47 14.31
N HIS A 215 0.16 -12.92 13.22
CA HIS A 215 0.72 -14.27 13.15
C HIS A 215 1.69 -14.52 14.32
N HIS A 216 2.53 -13.51 14.63
CA HIS A 216 3.54 -13.64 15.69
C HIS A 216 3.03 -13.29 17.11
N LYS A 217 1.75 -12.91 17.26
CA LYS A 217 1.15 -12.73 18.58
C LYS A 217 1.04 -14.08 19.30
N GLU A 218 1.26 -14.09 20.61
CA GLU A 218 1.12 -15.29 21.43
C GLU A 218 -0.33 -15.76 21.54
N GLU A 219 -1.27 -14.80 21.55
CA GLU A 219 -2.70 -15.11 21.59
C GLU A 219 -3.12 -15.91 20.36
N SER A 220 -3.80 -17.03 20.60
CA SER A 220 -4.25 -17.91 19.52
C SER A 220 -5.48 -17.40 18.79
N SER A 221 -6.25 -16.49 19.41
CA SER A 221 -7.46 -15.92 18.79
C SER A 221 -7.66 -14.49 19.26
N GLY A 222 -8.21 -13.65 18.38
CA GLY A 222 -8.50 -12.25 18.71
C GLY A 222 -8.51 -11.36 17.47
N ILE A 223 -8.94 -10.13 17.69
CA ILE A 223 -8.85 -9.05 16.70
C ILE A 223 -7.76 -8.09 17.17
N PHE A 224 -6.80 -7.84 16.30
CA PHE A 224 -5.65 -6.98 16.61
C PHE A 224 -5.63 -5.80 15.66
N SER A 225 -5.23 -4.64 16.15
CA SER A 225 -5.20 -3.42 15.34
C SER A 225 -3.91 -2.66 15.57
N TRP A 226 -3.47 -1.94 14.54
CA TRP A 226 -2.27 -1.10 14.62
C TRP A 226 -2.51 0.21 13.89
N ARG A 227 -2.06 1.28 14.49
CA ARG A 227 -2.04 2.61 13.89
C ARG A 227 -0.63 2.84 13.34
N ILE A 228 -0.51 2.97 12.03
CA ILE A 228 0.77 2.96 11.31
C ILE A 228 1.00 4.32 10.66
N ALA A 229 2.17 4.91 10.91
CA ALA A 229 2.61 6.11 10.21
C ALA A 229 3.54 5.71 9.05
N GLN A 230 3.27 6.22 7.83
CA GLN A 230 4.12 6.01 6.66
C GLN A 230 4.24 7.34 5.90
N GLY A 231 5.25 7.49 5.03
CA GLY A 231 5.40 8.67 4.16
C GLY A 231 5.92 9.92 4.86
N VAL A 232 6.25 9.84 6.14
CA VAL A 232 6.72 10.99 6.91
C VAL A 232 8.05 11.52 6.33
N GLU A 233 8.95 10.62 5.97
CA GLU A 233 10.26 10.95 5.39
C GLU A 233 10.14 11.56 3.99
N MET A 234 9.00 11.35 3.34
CA MET A 234 8.70 11.91 2.01
C MET A 234 8.00 13.27 2.10
N GLY A 235 7.65 13.74 3.32
CA GLY A 235 6.86 14.96 3.48
C GLY A 235 5.37 14.76 3.17
N ARG A 236 4.92 13.51 3.06
CA ARG A 236 3.51 13.17 2.83
C ARG A 236 3.00 12.23 3.94
N PRO A 237 2.94 12.74 5.19
CA PRO A 237 2.57 11.88 6.31
C PRO A 237 1.20 11.24 6.13
N SER A 238 1.14 9.94 6.38
CA SER A 238 -0.04 9.11 6.19
C SER A 238 -0.33 8.34 7.49
N THR A 239 -1.62 8.11 7.78
CA THR A 239 -2.09 7.30 8.90
C THR A 239 -2.92 6.14 8.35
N LEU A 240 -2.41 4.93 8.53
CA LEU A 240 -3.13 3.73 8.12
C LEU A 240 -3.56 2.95 9.37
N LEU A 241 -4.76 2.41 9.33
CA LEU A 241 -5.32 1.57 10.39
C LEU A 241 -5.35 0.14 9.86
N ALA A 242 -4.40 -0.68 10.30
CA ALA A 242 -4.36 -2.09 9.92
C ALA A 242 -5.04 -2.92 10.99
N ARG A 243 -5.79 -3.94 10.56
CA ARG A 243 -6.50 -4.82 11.48
C ARG A 243 -6.38 -6.25 10.98
N ALA A 244 -6.26 -7.21 11.90
CA ALA A 244 -6.21 -8.62 11.57
C ALA A 244 -7.04 -9.42 12.57
N GLU A 245 -7.71 -10.45 12.08
CA GLU A 245 -8.43 -11.44 12.88
C GLU A 245 -7.63 -12.73 12.86
N LYS A 246 -7.39 -13.28 14.04
CA LYS A 246 -6.73 -14.57 14.22
C LYS A 246 -7.69 -15.52 14.95
N ALA A 247 -7.75 -16.75 14.51
CA ALA A 247 -8.54 -17.82 15.17
C ALA A 247 -7.75 -19.12 15.10
N ASP A 248 -7.68 -19.80 16.22
CA ASP A 248 -6.98 -21.09 16.35
C ASP A 248 -5.54 -21.03 15.79
N GLY A 249 -4.83 -19.94 16.12
CA GLY A 249 -3.43 -19.77 15.72
C GLY A 249 -3.24 -19.30 14.27
N THR A 250 -4.33 -19.16 13.49
CA THR A 250 -4.24 -18.82 12.05
C THR A 250 -4.89 -17.46 11.78
N VAL A 251 -4.23 -16.63 10.97
CA VAL A 251 -4.78 -15.34 10.53
C VAL A 251 -5.90 -15.62 9.51
N GLN A 252 -7.13 -15.25 9.86
CA GLN A 252 -8.32 -15.53 9.07
C GLN A 252 -8.60 -14.41 8.06
N ALA A 253 -8.39 -13.15 8.47
CA ALA A 253 -8.70 -12.00 7.62
C ALA A 253 -7.86 -10.80 8.04
N THR A 254 -7.60 -9.91 7.08
CA THR A 254 -6.89 -8.65 7.34
C THR A 254 -7.59 -7.51 6.61
N TRP A 255 -7.48 -6.32 7.20
CA TRP A 255 -8.11 -5.10 6.67
C TRP A 255 -7.16 -3.93 6.79
N VAL A 256 -7.33 -2.95 5.93
CA VAL A 256 -6.67 -1.65 6.05
C VAL A 256 -7.68 -0.54 5.75
N GLY A 257 -7.65 0.50 6.56
CA GLY A 257 -8.50 1.67 6.40
C GLY A 257 -7.77 2.94 6.78
N GLY A 258 -8.46 4.04 6.62
CA GLY A 258 -7.95 5.36 6.99
C GLY A 258 -8.78 6.46 6.36
N SER A 259 -8.50 7.70 6.77
CA SER A 259 -9.19 8.88 6.25
C SER A 259 -8.71 9.23 4.84
N CYS A 260 -9.55 9.96 4.12
CA CYS A 260 -9.17 10.51 2.81
C CYS A 260 -9.68 11.96 2.73
N VAL A 261 -9.06 12.76 1.88
CA VAL A 261 -9.48 14.15 1.67
C VAL A 261 -9.46 14.49 0.18
N MET A 262 -10.52 15.15 -0.30
CA MET A 262 -10.59 15.60 -1.71
C MET A 262 -9.57 16.70 -1.96
N VAL A 263 -8.90 16.65 -3.10
CA VAL A 263 -7.88 17.64 -3.48
C VAL A 263 -8.36 18.48 -4.67
N SER A 264 -8.77 17.85 -5.76
CA SER A 264 -9.21 18.59 -6.95
C SER A 264 -10.25 17.81 -7.74
N GLU A 265 -10.89 18.49 -8.68
CA GLU A 265 -11.75 17.87 -9.70
C GLU A 265 -11.60 18.62 -11.01
N GLY A 266 -11.89 17.94 -12.09
CA GLY A 266 -11.77 18.55 -13.41
C GLY A 266 -12.23 17.59 -14.50
N PHE A 267 -11.78 17.92 -15.72
CA PHE A 267 -12.08 17.08 -16.89
C PHE A 267 -10.79 16.80 -17.66
N ILE A 268 -10.66 15.59 -18.13
CA ILE A 268 -9.59 15.21 -19.04
C ILE A 268 -10.20 14.96 -20.42
N TYR A 269 -9.51 15.41 -21.47
CA TYR A 269 -9.93 15.28 -22.85
C TYR A 269 -9.17 14.15 -23.52
N VAL A 270 -9.89 13.32 -24.25
CA VAL A 270 -9.34 12.13 -24.90
C VAL A 270 -9.84 12.11 -26.34
N ASP A 271 -8.93 11.94 -27.30
CA ASP A 271 -9.24 11.86 -28.74
C ASP A 271 -9.80 10.50 -29.14
#